data_73b99328f390659095dddc041759a377
#
_entry.id   73b99328f390659095dddc041759a377
#
_cell.length_a   1.000
_cell.length_b   1.000
_cell.length_c   1.000
_cell.angle_alpha   90.00
_cell.angle_beta   90.00
_cell.angle_gamma   90.00
#
_symmetry.space_group_name_H-M   'P 1'
#
loop_
_entity.id
_entity.type
_entity.pdbx_description
1 polymer ?
#
loop_
_entity_poly.entity_id
_entity_poly.type
_entity_poly.pdbx_seq_one_letter_code
_entity_poly.pdbx_strand_id
1 'polypeptide(L)'
;SQCGQTTGAALVIDNSKHFRRVLDVNVEEGTATVEPGLVLDHLNAQLKPHGLWYPVDVSTSAQATLGGMAGNNSCGSRSIAYGNMVHNVLGASAWLSSGELVEFGPQATLGPRAAGIAQFVHGLAVEHREQIHANWPKVLRRVAGYNLDIFDNQNERPYTADGSVNLAHLLIGAEGTLAYTKSLKLKLAPLPRAKVLGIV
;
A
#
# COMPACT_ATOMS: atom_id res chain seq x y z
N SER A 1 -1.96 -0.33 13.64
CA SER A 1 -2.44 0.98 13.18
C SER A 1 -3.72 1.36 13.88
N GLN A 2 -3.88 2.61 14.18
CA GLN A 2 -5.12 3.15 14.77
C GLN A 2 -6.07 3.70 13.69
N CYS A 3 -5.69 3.57 12.43
CA CYS A 3 -6.51 3.98 11.30
C CYS A 3 -7.84 3.22 11.28
N GLY A 4 -8.91 3.92 11.01
CA GLY A 4 -10.26 3.35 10.97
C GLY A 4 -10.90 3.12 12.32
N GLN A 5 -10.29 3.54 13.43
CA GLN A 5 -11.01 3.61 14.71
C GLN A 5 -12.07 4.70 14.62
N THR A 6 -13.31 4.30 14.85
CA THR A 6 -14.45 5.21 14.82
C THR A 6 -14.96 5.48 16.23
N THR A 7 -15.29 6.74 16.48
CA THR A 7 -16.05 7.17 17.65
C THR A 7 -17.46 7.56 17.18
N GLY A 8 -18.50 7.05 17.83
CA GLY A 8 -19.88 7.37 17.49
C GLY A 8 -20.66 6.21 16.86
N ALA A 9 -21.86 6.48 16.38
CA ALA A 9 -22.76 5.50 15.76
C ALA A 9 -22.29 5.17 14.33
N ALA A 10 -21.62 4.06 14.17
CA ALA A 10 -21.10 3.61 12.87
C ALA A 10 -21.09 2.08 12.77
N LEU A 11 -21.01 1.56 11.54
CA LEU A 11 -20.74 0.16 11.29
C LEU A 11 -19.22 -0.08 11.47
N VAL A 12 -18.86 -0.88 12.46
CA VAL A 12 -17.47 -1.30 12.69
C VAL A 12 -17.24 -2.66 12.05
N ILE A 13 -16.26 -2.75 11.16
CA ILE A 13 -15.87 -3.99 10.47
C ILE A 13 -14.53 -4.45 11.03
N ASP A 14 -14.53 -5.58 11.76
CA ASP A 14 -13.30 -6.21 12.24
C ASP A 14 -12.72 -7.15 11.18
N ASN A 15 -11.69 -6.68 10.48
CA ASN A 15 -10.99 -7.46 9.47
C ASN A 15 -10.12 -8.57 10.06
N SER A 16 -9.67 -8.42 11.30
CA SER A 16 -8.70 -9.35 11.91
C SER A 16 -9.29 -10.73 12.21
N LYS A 17 -10.61 -10.84 12.22
CA LYS A 17 -11.31 -12.08 12.57
C LYS A 17 -11.44 -13.05 11.39
N HIS A 18 -11.78 -12.58 10.20
CA HIS A 18 -12.12 -13.42 9.05
C HIS A 18 -11.29 -13.15 7.79
N PHE A 19 -10.84 -11.90 7.57
CA PHE A 19 -10.10 -11.48 6.39
C PHE A 19 -8.59 -11.54 6.60
N ARG A 20 -8.02 -12.73 6.85
CA ARG A 20 -6.61 -12.91 7.24
C ARG A 20 -5.88 -14.02 6.48
N ARG A 21 -6.27 -14.27 5.25
CA ARG A 21 -5.66 -15.31 4.41
C ARG A 21 -4.59 -14.73 3.48
N VAL A 22 -3.58 -15.54 3.19
CA VAL A 22 -2.80 -15.43 1.95
C VAL A 22 -3.63 -16.11 0.86
N LEU A 23 -3.99 -15.35 -0.17
CA LEU A 23 -4.85 -15.83 -1.27
C LEU A 23 -4.02 -16.47 -2.39
N ASP A 24 -2.82 -15.92 -2.64
CA ASP A 24 -1.91 -16.38 -3.66
C ASP A 24 -0.46 -16.00 -3.31
N VAL A 25 0.51 -16.83 -3.71
CA VAL A 25 1.95 -16.55 -3.67
C VAL A 25 2.57 -16.96 -4.99
N ASN A 26 3.08 -15.99 -5.73
CA ASN A 26 3.89 -16.25 -6.91
C ASN A 26 5.37 -16.06 -6.55
N VAL A 27 6.08 -17.18 -6.40
CA VAL A 27 7.49 -17.20 -5.97
C VAL A 27 8.39 -16.65 -7.09
N GLU A 28 8.08 -16.94 -8.35
CA GLU A 28 8.88 -16.53 -9.50
C GLU A 28 8.83 -15.01 -9.70
N GLU A 29 7.64 -14.43 -9.58
CA GLU A 29 7.45 -12.96 -9.65
C GLU A 29 7.82 -12.24 -8.35
N GLY A 30 7.97 -12.97 -7.24
CA GLY A 30 8.17 -12.38 -5.92
C GLY A 30 6.95 -11.55 -5.48
N THR A 31 5.74 -12.09 -5.65
CA THR A 31 4.49 -11.39 -5.28
C THR A 31 3.60 -12.26 -4.39
N ALA A 32 2.74 -11.61 -3.60
CA ALA A 32 1.65 -12.27 -2.88
C ALA A 32 0.37 -11.45 -2.93
N THR A 33 -0.77 -12.13 -3.00
CA THR A 33 -2.09 -11.51 -2.81
C THR A 33 -2.64 -11.90 -1.45
N VAL A 34 -3.02 -10.91 -0.65
CA VAL A 34 -3.41 -11.09 0.76
C VAL A 34 -4.70 -10.38 1.10
N GLU A 35 -5.40 -10.87 2.13
CA GLU A 35 -6.53 -10.19 2.74
C GLU A 35 -6.06 -9.12 3.76
N PRO A 36 -6.83 -8.02 3.95
CA PRO A 36 -6.39 -6.86 4.72
C PRO A 36 -6.19 -7.11 6.22
N GLY A 37 -6.88 -8.08 6.80
CA GLY A 37 -6.76 -8.44 8.22
C GLY A 37 -5.59 -9.38 8.54
N LEU A 38 -4.81 -9.80 7.55
CA LEU A 38 -3.63 -10.63 7.77
C LEU A 38 -2.55 -9.83 8.51
N VAL A 39 -2.02 -10.40 9.58
CA VAL A 39 -0.94 -9.79 10.38
C VAL A 39 0.41 -9.99 9.70
N LEU A 40 1.29 -8.98 9.74
CA LEU A 40 2.59 -8.99 9.07
C LEU A 40 3.46 -10.20 9.45
N ASP A 41 3.58 -10.52 10.74
CA ASP A 41 4.37 -11.68 11.18
C ASP A 41 3.78 -13.01 10.68
N HIS A 42 2.46 -13.12 10.59
CA HIS A 42 1.80 -14.29 10.03
C HIS A 42 2.04 -14.44 8.52
N LEU A 43 2.05 -13.32 7.77
CA LEU A 43 2.46 -13.34 6.37
C LEU A 43 3.91 -13.80 6.23
N ASN A 44 4.83 -13.19 6.97
CA ASN A 44 6.26 -13.52 6.89
C ASN A 44 6.56 -14.97 7.29
N ALA A 45 5.83 -15.53 8.26
CA ALA A 45 5.93 -16.95 8.63
C ALA A 45 5.56 -17.87 7.45
N GLN A 46 4.49 -17.51 6.69
CA GLN A 46 4.05 -18.27 5.52
C GLN A 46 5.00 -18.11 4.31
N LEU A 47 5.64 -16.95 4.15
CA LEU A 47 6.58 -16.69 3.05
C LEU A 47 7.97 -17.30 3.28
N LYS A 48 8.36 -17.51 4.53
CA LYS A 48 9.71 -18.00 4.89
C LYS A 48 10.12 -19.31 4.21
N PRO A 49 9.25 -20.34 4.09
CA PRO A 49 9.59 -21.57 3.37
C PRO A 49 9.93 -21.36 1.90
N HIS A 50 9.43 -20.26 1.29
CA HIS A 50 9.70 -19.88 -0.09
C HIS A 50 10.96 -19.01 -0.24
N GLY A 51 11.68 -18.74 0.85
CA GLY A 51 12.84 -17.84 0.84
C GLY A 51 12.48 -16.35 0.62
N LEU A 52 11.24 -15.99 0.88
CA LEU A 52 10.69 -14.64 0.68
C LEU A 52 10.21 -14.01 1.99
N TRP A 53 10.06 -12.70 1.97
CA TRP A 53 9.44 -11.92 3.05
C TRP A 53 8.85 -10.61 2.52
N TYR A 54 7.93 -10.02 3.26
CA TYR A 54 7.42 -8.69 2.98
C TYR A 54 8.30 -7.64 3.66
N PRO A 55 8.94 -6.72 2.90
CA PRO A 55 10.06 -5.93 3.41
C PRO A 55 9.68 -4.66 4.16
N VAL A 56 8.39 -4.38 4.35
CA VAL A 56 7.94 -3.25 5.18
C VAL A 56 7.91 -3.68 6.64
N ASP A 57 8.96 -3.36 7.37
CA ASP A 57 9.13 -3.72 8.78
C ASP A 57 8.54 -2.64 9.69
N VAL A 58 7.59 -3.00 10.53
CA VAL A 58 7.04 -2.11 11.56
C VAL A 58 7.30 -2.69 12.95
N SER A 59 7.46 -1.82 13.95
CA SER A 59 7.73 -2.24 15.33
C SER A 59 6.59 -3.08 15.94
N THR A 60 5.39 -2.93 15.41
CA THR A 60 4.17 -3.65 15.84
C THR A 60 3.83 -4.83 14.92
N SER A 61 4.81 -5.46 14.28
CA SER A 61 4.62 -6.50 13.26
C SER A 61 3.76 -7.69 13.72
N ALA A 62 3.79 -7.99 15.03
CA ALA A 62 2.98 -9.05 15.64
C ALA A 62 1.47 -8.72 15.71
N GLN A 63 1.07 -7.46 15.51
CA GLN A 63 -0.33 -7.01 15.56
C GLN A 63 -0.75 -6.23 14.31
N ALA A 64 0.20 -5.62 13.60
CA ALA A 64 -0.10 -4.79 12.43
C ALA A 64 -0.68 -5.62 11.30
N THR A 65 -1.90 -5.28 10.88
CA THR A 65 -2.57 -5.90 9.73
C THR A 65 -2.17 -5.21 8.43
N LEU A 66 -2.11 -5.98 7.33
CA LEU A 66 -1.67 -5.46 6.03
C LEU A 66 -2.58 -4.33 5.52
N GLY A 67 -3.90 -4.41 5.76
CA GLY A 67 -4.84 -3.34 5.42
C GLY A 67 -4.61 -2.07 6.25
N GLY A 68 -4.34 -2.20 7.56
CA GLY A 68 -3.98 -1.06 8.40
C GLY A 68 -2.64 -0.44 8.00
N MET A 69 -1.65 -1.26 7.65
CA MET A 69 -0.36 -0.80 7.12
C MET A 69 -0.53 -0.06 5.80
N ALA A 70 -1.39 -0.54 4.91
CA ALA A 70 -1.73 0.14 3.65
C ALA A 70 -2.44 1.47 3.92
N GLY A 71 -3.43 1.49 4.82
CA GLY A 71 -4.18 2.69 5.17
C GLY A 71 -3.32 3.84 5.66
N ASN A 72 -2.29 3.59 6.44
CA ASN A 72 -1.40 4.63 6.94
C ASN A 72 -0.05 4.74 6.20
N ASN A 73 0.13 4.03 5.09
CA ASN A 73 1.39 3.98 4.34
C ASN A 73 2.60 3.66 5.23
N SER A 74 2.50 2.56 5.98
CA SER A 74 3.49 2.16 6.99
C SER A 74 4.92 2.15 6.46
N CYS A 75 5.83 2.50 7.33
CA CYS A 75 7.27 2.42 7.10
C CYS A 75 7.99 1.88 8.34
N GLY A 76 9.23 1.45 8.18
CA GLY A 76 10.07 0.96 9.25
C GLY A 76 11.53 1.32 9.08
N SER A 77 12.40 0.73 9.91
CA SER A 77 13.84 1.02 9.89
C SER A 77 14.49 0.67 8.55
N ARG A 78 13.97 -0.35 7.86
CA ARG A 78 14.48 -0.82 6.55
C ARG A 78 13.90 -0.07 5.35
N SER A 79 13.02 0.89 5.56
CA SER A 79 12.41 1.68 4.47
C SER A 79 13.44 2.49 3.65
N ILE A 80 14.64 2.73 4.19
CA ILE A 80 15.75 3.30 3.41
C ILE A 80 16.11 2.40 2.23
N ALA A 81 16.13 1.08 2.44
CA ALA A 81 16.48 0.10 1.40
C ALA A 81 15.28 -0.38 0.59
N TYR A 82 14.12 -0.57 1.24
CA TYR A 82 12.97 -1.24 0.64
C TYR A 82 11.78 -0.32 0.38
N GLY A 83 11.84 0.94 0.81
CA GLY A 83 10.71 1.86 0.70
C GLY A 83 9.63 1.64 1.77
N ASN A 84 8.55 2.37 1.63
CA ASN A 84 7.35 2.31 2.47
C ASN A 84 6.32 1.33 1.88
N MET A 85 5.15 1.26 2.49
CA MET A 85 4.04 0.44 2.00
C MET A 85 3.70 0.74 0.53
N VAL A 86 3.63 2.02 0.14
CA VAL A 86 3.30 2.46 -1.22
C VAL A 86 4.25 1.90 -2.29
N HIS A 87 5.54 1.73 -2.00
CA HIS A 87 6.52 1.15 -2.95
C HIS A 87 6.38 -0.37 -3.09
N ASN A 88 5.68 -1.01 -2.15
CA ASN A 88 5.57 -2.47 -2.04
C ASN A 88 4.14 -2.98 -2.23
N VAL A 89 3.19 -2.11 -2.64
CA VAL A 89 1.83 -2.49 -3.07
C VAL A 89 1.73 -2.33 -4.57
N LEU A 90 1.46 -3.43 -5.27
CA LEU A 90 1.36 -3.50 -6.73
C LEU A 90 -0.07 -3.33 -7.22
N GLY A 91 -1.05 -3.61 -6.37
CA GLY A 91 -2.47 -3.51 -6.71
C GLY A 91 -3.35 -3.72 -5.49
N ALA A 92 -4.61 -3.35 -5.62
CA ALA A 92 -5.63 -3.57 -4.61
C ALA A 92 -6.99 -3.83 -5.26
N SER A 93 -7.76 -4.75 -4.68
CA SER A 93 -9.18 -4.90 -4.97
C SER A 93 -9.95 -4.24 -3.82
N ALA A 94 -10.87 -3.32 -4.13
CA ALA A 94 -11.56 -2.56 -3.09
C ALA A 94 -13.00 -2.20 -3.48
N TRP A 95 -13.89 -2.15 -2.49
CA TRP A 95 -15.27 -1.68 -2.67
C TRP A 95 -15.35 -0.17 -2.47
N LEU A 96 -15.98 0.50 -3.42
CA LEU A 96 -16.38 1.89 -3.29
C LEU A 96 -17.62 2.03 -2.40
N SER A 97 -17.92 3.24 -1.96
CA SER A 97 -19.14 3.55 -1.20
C SER A 97 -20.43 3.22 -1.96
N SER A 98 -20.37 3.11 -3.30
CA SER A 98 -21.48 2.64 -4.15
C SER A 98 -21.75 1.13 -4.05
N GLY A 99 -20.86 0.35 -3.39
CA GLY A 99 -20.90 -1.11 -3.37
C GLY A 99 -20.24 -1.76 -4.60
N GLU A 100 -19.68 -0.98 -5.51
CA GLU A 100 -18.96 -1.48 -6.67
C GLU A 100 -17.57 -1.95 -6.29
N LEU A 101 -17.20 -3.16 -6.74
CA LEU A 101 -15.85 -3.70 -6.58
C LEU A 101 -14.96 -3.21 -7.73
N VAL A 102 -13.84 -2.58 -7.40
CA VAL A 102 -12.92 -1.99 -8.37
C VAL A 102 -11.51 -2.52 -8.15
N GLU A 103 -10.83 -2.85 -9.24
CA GLU A 103 -9.42 -3.23 -9.25
C GLU A 103 -8.55 -1.99 -9.46
N PHE A 104 -7.71 -1.69 -8.47
CA PHE A 104 -6.75 -0.60 -8.46
C PHE A 104 -5.36 -1.17 -8.75
N GLY A 105 -4.71 -0.69 -9.80
CA GLY A 105 -3.43 -1.23 -10.26
C GLY A 105 -2.70 -0.31 -11.23
N PRO A 106 -1.73 -0.86 -12.00
CA PRO A 106 -1.01 -0.11 -13.03
C PRO A 106 -1.97 0.48 -14.06
N GLN A 107 -1.72 1.70 -14.49
CA GLN A 107 -2.59 2.44 -15.42
C GLN A 107 -2.90 1.66 -16.71
N ALA A 108 -1.94 0.92 -17.22
CA ALA A 108 -2.09 0.13 -18.46
C ALA A 108 -3.12 -1.01 -18.38
N THR A 109 -3.50 -1.44 -17.17
CA THR A 109 -4.38 -2.61 -16.94
C THR A 109 -5.71 -2.26 -16.29
N LEU A 110 -6.04 -0.96 -16.16
CA LEU A 110 -7.26 -0.51 -15.49
C LEU A 110 -8.51 -0.83 -16.32
N GLY A 111 -9.53 -1.37 -15.66
CA GLY A 111 -10.87 -1.44 -16.22
C GLY A 111 -11.55 -0.07 -16.31
N PRO A 112 -12.69 0.06 -17.01
CA PRO A 112 -13.31 1.35 -17.32
C PRO A 112 -13.57 2.23 -16.09
N ARG A 113 -14.05 1.63 -14.99
CA ARG A 113 -14.34 2.38 -13.75
C ARG A 113 -13.07 2.94 -13.11
N ALA A 114 -12.04 2.11 -12.97
CA ALA A 114 -10.74 2.51 -12.42
C ALA A 114 -10.06 3.56 -13.32
N ALA A 115 -10.15 3.42 -14.64
CA ALA A 115 -9.63 4.40 -15.61
C ALA A 115 -10.32 5.77 -15.44
N GLY A 116 -11.63 5.80 -15.24
CA GLY A 116 -12.36 7.04 -14.95
C GLY A 116 -11.90 7.71 -13.63
N ILE A 117 -11.65 6.92 -12.58
CA ILE A 117 -11.09 7.42 -11.32
C ILE A 117 -9.68 7.96 -11.55
N ALA A 118 -8.83 7.24 -12.29
CA ALA A 118 -7.46 7.68 -12.60
C ALA A 118 -7.45 8.99 -13.38
N GLN A 119 -8.33 9.15 -14.37
CA GLN A 119 -8.47 10.38 -15.14
C GLN A 119 -8.91 11.56 -14.25
N PHE A 120 -9.87 11.34 -13.35
CA PHE A 120 -10.32 12.37 -12.41
C PHE A 120 -9.18 12.82 -11.48
N VAL A 121 -8.46 11.87 -10.88
CA VAL A 121 -7.34 12.16 -9.97
C VAL A 121 -6.19 12.85 -10.71
N HIS A 122 -5.89 12.43 -11.94
CA HIS A 122 -4.92 13.12 -12.81
C HIS A 122 -5.35 14.56 -13.06
N GLY A 123 -6.63 14.80 -13.39
CA GLY A 123 -7.18 16.15 -13.59
C GLY A 123 -6.96 17.05 -12.36
N LEU A 124 -7.23 16.54 -11.16
CA LEU A 124 -6.98 17.25 -9.90
C LEU A 124 -5.48 17.54 -9.70
N ALA A 125 -4.61 16.58 -9.99
CA ALA A 125 -3.16 16.76 -9.86
C ALA A 125 -2.64 17.85 -10.81
N VAL A 126 -3.13 17.90 -12.05
CA VAL A 126 -2.80 18.94 -13.04
C VAL A 126 -3.32 20.31 -12.61
N GLU A 127 -4.59 20.39 -12.18
CA GLU A 127 -5.22 21.64 -11.74
C GLU A 127 -4.49 22.27 -10.55
N HIS A 128 -4.02 21.45 -9.60
CA HIS A 128 -3.35 21.90 -8.39
C HIS A 128 -1.82 21.75 -8.43
N ARG A 129 -1.23 21.59 -9.61
CA ARG A 129 0.21 21.33 -9.79
C ARG A 129 1.11 22.29 -9.04
N GLU A 130 0.88 23.59 -9.16
CA GLU A 130 1.71 24.60 -8.50
C GLU A 130 1.65 24.50 -6.98
N GLN A 131 0.45 24.27 -6.44
CA GLN A 131 0.25 24.10 -5.00
C GLN A 131 0.91 22.80 -4.49
N ILE A 132 0.82 21.72 -5.23
CA ILE A 132 1.48 20.44 -4.92
C ILE A 132 3.01 20.65 -4.91
N HIS A 133 3.58 21.24 -5.94
CA HIS A 133 5.02 21.48 -6.01
C HIS A 133 5.54 22.39 -4.88
N ALA A 134 4.77 23.42 -4.51
CA ALA A 134 5.16 24.38 -3.48
C ALA A 134 5.07 23.81 -2.06
N ASN A 135 4.07 22.96 -1.79
CA ASN A 135 3.72 22.58 -0.42
C ASN A 135 3.95 21.11 -0.10
N TRP A 136 4.12 20.23 -1.09
CA TRP A 136 4.29 18.79 -0.84
C TRP A 136 5.62 18.51 -0.14
N PRO A 137 5.63 17.74 0.96
CA PRO A 137 6.86 17.48 1.70
C PRO A 137 7.91 16.73 0.89
N LYS A 138 9.12 17.29 0.77
CA LYS A 138 10.26 16.70 0.06
C LYS A 138 11.14 15.85 1.00
N VAL A 139 10.52 15.02 1.83
CA VAL A 139 11.20 14.16 2.81
C VAL A 139 11.26 12.71 2.33
N LEU A 140 12.25 11.95 2.83
CA LEU A 140 12.44 10.55 2.45
C LEU A 140 11.24 9.67 2.79
N ARG A 141 10.63 9.88 3.97
CA ARG A 141 9.46 9.15 4.44
C ARG A 141 8.27 10.08 4.48
N ARG A 142 7.50 10.09 3.41
CA ARG A 142 6.24 10.80 3.33
C ARG A 142 5.12 9.77 3.38
N VAL A 143 4.33 9.79 4.44
CA VAL A 143 3.34 8.74 4.73
C VAL A 143 1.93 9.30 4.93
N ALA A 144 1.77 10.59 5.19
CA ALA A 144 0.47 11.17 5.50
C ALA A 144 -0.26 11.65 4.23
N GLY A 145 -1.56 11.42 4.20
CA GLY A 145 -2.48 11.94 3.18
C GLY A 145 -2.46 11.18 1.86
N TYR A 146 -3.20 11.70 0.90
CA TYR A 146 -3.30 11.15 -0.44
C TYR A 146 -2.04 11.47 -1.25
N ASN A 147 -1.62 10.53 -2.09
CA ASN A 147 -0.42 10.68 -2.94
C ASN A 147 -0.75 11.38 -4.26
N LEU A 148 -1.34 12.57 -4.24
CA LEU A 148 -1.76 13.29 -5.45
C LEU A 148 -0.60 13.70 -6.35
N ASP A 149 0.56 13.94 -5.79
CA ASP A 149 1.77 14.40 -6.50
C ASP A 149 2.30 13.41 -7.54
N ILE A 150 1.91 12.13 -7.44
CA ILE A 150 2.37 11.11 -8.41
C ILE A 150 1.46 10.99 -9.64
N PHE A 151 0.29 11.62 -9.64
CA PHE A 151 -0.71 11.45 -10.70
C PHE A 151 -0.59 12.45 -11.85
N ASP A 152 0.23 13.48 -11.72
CA ASP A 152 0.61 14.37 -12.83
C ASP A 152 1.98 13.96 -13.39
N ASN A 153 3.05 14.45 -12.87
CA ASN A 153 4.38 13.96 -13.19
C ASN A 153 4.97 13.42 -11.90
N GLN A 154 5.41 12.18 -11.91
CA GLN A 154 6.05 11.63 -10.72
C GLN A 154 7.19 12.56 -10.29
N ASN A 155 7.21 12.90 -9.01
CA ASN A 155 8.23 13.74 -8.44
C ASN A 155 9.61 13.04 -8.45
N GLU A 156 10.61 13.66 -7.86
CA GLU A 156 11.98 13.15 -7.77
C GLU A 156 12.10 11.77 -7.11
N ARG A 157 11.02 11.28 -6.47
CA ARG A 157 10.95 9.99 -5.77
C ARG A 157 9.71 9.21 -6.18
N PRO A 158 9.71 8.65 -7.38
CA PRO A 158 8.59 7.86 -7.88
C PRO A 158 8.40 6.60 -7.02
N TYR A 159 7.14 6.16 -6.91
CA TYR A 159 6.80 4.94 -6.18
C TYR A 159 6.91 3.67 -7.03
N THR A 160 7.05 3.82 -8.34
CA THR A 160 7.33 2.74 -9.28
C THR A 160 8.74 2.86 -9.83
N ALA A 161 9.38 1.74 -10.14
CA ALA A 161 10.76 1.74 -10.63
C ALA A 161 10.92 2.39 -12.02
N ASP A 162 9.88 2.32 -12.84
CA ASP A 162 9.83 2.87 -14.21
C ASP A 162 9.18 4.24 -14.30
N GLY A 163 8.78 4.83 -13.17
CA GLY A 163 8.08 6.12 -13.14
C GLY A 163 6.62 6.07 -13.59
N SER A 164 6.05 4.89 -13.85
CA SER A 164 4.65 4.74 -14.26
C SER A 164 3.68 5.04 -13.10
N VAL A 165 2.45 5.41 -13.44
CA VAL A 165 1.39 5.64 -12.47
C VAL A 165 0.69 4.33 -12.13
N ASN A 166 0.51 4.08 -10.83
CA ASN A 166 -0.27 2.97 -10.32
C ASN A 166 -1.43 3.52 -9.45
N LEU A 167 -2.67 3.26 -9.86
CA LEU A 167 -3.85 3.77 -9.17
C LEU A 167 -3.99 3.23 -7.74
N ALA A 168 -3.43 2.05 -7.42
CA ALA A 168 -3.43 1.52 -6.06
C ALA A 168 -2.77 2.47 -5.05
N HIS A 169 -1.81 3.29 -5.49
CA HIS A 169 -1.13 4.26 -4.64
C HIS A 169 -2.04 5.37 -4.10
N LEU A 170 -3.23 5.57 -4.71
CA LEU A 170 -4.27 6.46 -4.18
C LEU A 170 -4.84 5.95 -2.85
N LEU A 171 -4.95 4.62 -2.70
CA LEU A 171 -5.49 3.99 -1.50
C LEU A 171 -4.46 3.90 -0.37
N ILE A 172 -3.16 3.95 -0.70
CA ILE A 172 -2.09 3.82 0.28
C ILE A 172 -1.85 5.16 0.98
N GLY A 173 -2.08 5.19 2.28
CA GLY A 173 -2.07 6.42 3.08
C GLY A 173 -3.42 7.14 3.15
N ALA A 174 -4.47 6.59 2.52
CA ALA A 174 -5.82 7.17 2.50
C ALA A 174 -6.61 6.92 3.80
N GLU A 175 -6.07 6.19 4.77
CA GLU A 175 -6.68 5.90 6.07
C GLU A 175 -8.08 5.25 5.97
N GLY A 176 -8.36 4.52 4.87
CA GLY A 176 -9.65 3.89 4.60
C GLY A 176 -10.76 4.84 4.18
N THR A 177 -10.47 6.12 3.87
CA THR A 177 -11.47 7.14 3.57
C THR A 177 -12.03 7.06 2.14
N LEU A 178 -11.35 6.36 1.22
CA LEU A 178 -11.72 6.33 -0.20
C LEU A 178 -12.43 5.03 -0.61
N ALA A 179 -12.03 3.90 -0.03
CA ALA A 179 -12.58 2.60 -0.38
C ALA A 179 -12.31 1.59 0.74
N TYR A 180 -13.10 0.50 0.76
CA TYR A 180 -12.89 -0.63 1.65
C TYR A 180 -12.06 -1.69 0.94
N THR A 181 -10.83 -1.91 1.39
CA THR A 181 -9.90 -2.86 0.79
C THR A 181 -10.34 -4.31 1.02
N LYS A 182 -10.48 -5.07 -0.06
CA LYS A 182 -10.77 -6.50 -0.07
C LYS A 182 -9.50 -7.34 -0.07
N SER A 183 -8.54 -6.97 -0.92
CA SER A 183 -7.25 -7.63 -1.04
C SER A 183 -6.16 -6.68 -1.51
N LEU A 184 -4.91 -7.04 -1.23
CA LEU A 184 -3.72 -6.31 -1.65
C LEU A 184 -2.79 -7.25 -2.41
N LYS A 185 -2.27 -6.84 -3.57
CA LYS A 185 -1.14 -7.48 -4.25
C LYS A 185 0.14 -6.81 -3.80
N LEU A 186 1.03 -7.59 -3.19
CA LEU A 186 2.25 -7.13 -2.53
C LEU A 186 3.48 -7.55 -3.33
N LYS A 187 4.50 -6.69 -3.34
CA LYS A 187 5.85 -7.00 -3.81
C LYS A 187 6.66 -7.57 -2.65
N LEU A 188 7.25 -8.73 -2.87
CA LEU A 188 8.07 -9.43 -1.88
C LEU A 188 9.56 -9.21 -2.15
N ALA A 189 10.38 -9.48 -1.15
CA ALA A 189 11.82 -9.47 -1.26
C ALA A 189 12.40 -10.84 -0.86
N PRO A 190 13.58 -11.22 -1.40
CA PRO A 190 14.30 -12.40 -0.94
C PRO A 190 14.73 -12.25 0.52
N LEU A 191 14.67 -13.33 1.29
CA LEU A 191 15.23 -13.36 2.63
C LEU A 191 16.74 -13.05 2.58
N PRO A 192 17.24 -12.14 3.45
CA PRO A 192 18.67 -11.88 3.54
C PRO A 192 19.44 -13.16 3.89
N ARG A 193 20.48 -13.48 3.12
CA ARG A 193 21.33 -14.66 3.36
C ARG A 193 22.09 -14.59 4.68
N ALA A 194 22.46 -13.38 5.10
CA ALA A 194 23.16 -13.12 6.36
C ALA A 194 22.66 -11.81 6.97
N LYS A 195 22.71 -11.74 8.29
CA LYS A 195 22.42 -10.51 9.07
C LYS A 195 23.59 -10.28 10.02
N VAL A 196 24.11 -9.06 10.03
CA VAL A 196 25.19 -8.63 10.95
C VAL A 196 24.72 -7.40 11.69
N LEU A 197 24.96 -7.36 13.00
CA LEU A 197 24.77 -6.18 13.82
C LEU A 197 26.13 -5.60 14.15
N GLY A 198 26.39 -4.38 13.73
CA GLY A 198 27.55 -3.58 14.16
C GLY A 198 27.12 -2.60 15.26
N ILE A 199 27.86 -2.57 16.35
CA ILE A 199 27.76 -1.52 17.39
C ILE A 199 28.98 -0.63 17.20
N VAL A 200 28.78 0.66 16.90
CA VAL A 200 29.82 1.66 16.65
C VAL A 200 29.81 2.69 17.77
#